data_6d7f57af5bf590c763f23acc7ff80bf8
#
_entry.id   6d7f57af5bf590c763f23acc7ff80bf8
#
_cell.length_a   1.000
_cell.length_b   1.000
_cell.length_c   1.000
_cell.angle_alpha   90.00
_cell.angle_beta   90.00
_cell.angle_gamma   90.00
#
_symmetry.space_group_name_H-M   'P 1'
#
loop_
_entity.id
_entity.type
_entity.pdbx_description
1 polymer ?
#
loop_
_entity_poly.entity_id
_entity_poly.type
_entity_poly.pdbx_seq_one_letter_code
_entity_poly.pdbx_strand_id
1 'polypeptide(L)'
;MLTSGGAGSCRKGISQLAALLHLRDELDGPEVLIGAGVNAAVIDELRAALPGARAFHASCKTLLESGMTFRREGVPMGLPGLDEWHIQQTDADAVCAAKAAVMR
;
A
#
# COMPACT_ATOMS: atom_id res chain seq x y z
N MET A 1 0.05 11.29 -9.30
CA MET A 1 0.26 10.03 -10.08
C MET A 1 0.46 8.88 -9.11
N LEU A 2 -0.44 7.92 -9.13
CA LEU A 2 -0.34 6.72 -8.28
C LEU A 2 0.51 5.66 -8.99
N THR A 3 1.54 5.16 -8.33
CA THR A 3 2.44 4.19 -8.94
C THR A 3 3.13 3.30 -7.90
N SER A 4 3.47 2.09 -8.31
CA SER A 4 4.34 1.17 -7.57
C SER A 4 5.78 1.14 -8.13
N GLY A 5 6.08 2.02 -9.08
CA GLY A 5 7.34 1.99 -9.82
C GLY A 5 7.36 0.95 -10.93
N GLY A 6 6.17 0.49 -11.37
CA GLY A 6 6.07 -0.53 -12.42
C GLY A 6 6.35 -1.96 -11.95
N ALA A 7 6.48 -2.17 -10.63
CA ALA A 7 6.73 -3.49 -10.04
C ALA A 7 5.49 -4.00 -9.30
N GLY A 8 5.52 -5.23 -8.84
CA GLY A 8 4.43 -5.85 -8.09
C GLY A 8 4.18 -5.23 -6.72
N SER A 9 5.19 -4.54 -6.16
CA SER A 9 5.06 -3.76 -4.93
C SER A 9 5.98 -2.55 -5.01
N CYS A 10 5.68 -1.52 -4.24
CA CYS A 10 6.52 -0.32 -4.18
C CYS A 10 7.94 -0.63 -3.70
N ARG A 11 8.09 -1.59 -2.80
CA ARG A 11 9.39 -2.03 -2.30
C ARG A 11 10.29 -2.58 -3.41
N LYS A 12 9.70 -3.30 -4.36
CA LYS A 12 10.43 -3.85 -5.52
C LYS A 12 10.69 -2.78 -6.59
N GLY A 13 9.94 -1.69 -6.57
CA GLY A 13 10.04 -0.62 -7.54
C GLY A 13 10.87 0.58 -7.10
N ILE A 14 11.69 0.46 -6.06
CA ILE A 14 12.43 1.59 -5.48
C ILE A 14 13.28 2.33 -6.52
N SER A 15 13.99 1.63 -7.39
CA SER A 15 14.84 2.28 -8.39
C SER A 15 14.03 3.09 -9.40
N GLN A 16 12.89 2.57 -9.82
CA GLN A 16 11.98 3.30 -10.73
C GLN A 16 11.32 4.48 -10.02
N LEU A 17 10.94 4.29 -8.75
CA LEU A 17 10.37 5.38 -7.95
C LEU A 17 11.38 6.52 -7.77
N ALA A 18 12.65 6.19 -7.55
CA ALA A 18 13.71 7.18 -7.46
C ALA A 18 13.82 8.00 -8.75
N ALA A 19 13.75 7.34 -9.91
CA ALA A 19 13.79 8.01 -11.20
C ALA A 19 12.56 8.92 -11.39
N LEU A 20 11.37 8.47 -11.01
CA LEU A 20 10.14 9.27 -11.12
C LEU A 20 10.17 10.49 -10.21
N LEU A 21 10.66 10.35 -8.98
CA LEU A 21 10.80 11.46 -8.05
C LEU A 21 11.79 12.49 -8.56
N HIS A 22 12.89 12.05 -9.15
CA HIS A 22 13.87 12.93 -9.75
C HIS A 22 13.28 13.73 -10.93
N LEU A 23 12.53 13.04 -11.81
CA LEU A 23 11.85 13.69 -12.93
C LEU A 23 10.80 14.69 -12.46
N ARG A 24 10.05 14.36 -11.41
CA ARG A 24 9.08 15.28 -10.82
C ARG A 24 9.74 16.59 -10.40
N ASP A 25 10.86 16.49 -9.69
CA ASP A 25 11.56 17.67 -9.18
C ASP A 25 12.21 18.48 -10.31
N GLU A 26 12.79 17.78 -11.29
CA GLU A 26 13.48 18.42 -12.41
C GLU A 26 12.52 19.12 -13.37
N LEU A 27 11.35 18.50 -13.64
CA LEU A 27 10.39 18.98 -14.62
C LEU A 27 9.17 19.68 -14.00
N ASP A 28 9.16 19.86 -12.67
CA ASP A 28 8.01 20.39 -11.94
C ASP A 28 6.72 19.62 -12.28
N GLY A 29 6.84 18.31 -12.28
CA GLY A 29 5.77 17.39 -12.65
C GLY A 29 4.77 17.12 -11.54
N PRO A 30 3.78 16.25 -11.80
CA PRO A 30 2.76 15.89 -10.81
C PRO A 30 3.37 15.17 -9.61
N GLU A 31 2.72 15.30 -8.46
CA GLU A 31 3.14 14.58 -7.26
C GLU A 31 3.09 13.07 -7.48
N VAL A 32 4.06 12.36 -6.92
CA VAL A 32 4.14 10.91 -6.98
C VAL A 32 3.50 10.32 -5.73
N LEU A 33 2.41 9.59 -5.91
CA LEU A 33 1.70 8.89 -4.84
C LEU A 33 2.12 7.42 -4.90
N ILE A 34 2.89 6.98 -3.90
CA ILE A 34 3.46 5.64 -3.87
C ILE A 34 2.44 4.66 -3.29
N GLY A 35 2.14 3.60 -4.02
CA GLY A 35 1.19 2.57 -3.61
C GLY A 35 1.69 1.17 -3.87
N ALA A 36 0.86 0.20 -3.53
CA ALA A 36 1.11 -1.24 -3.60
C ALA A 36 2.03 -1.75 -2.48
N GLY A 37 1.40 -2.32 -1.46
CA GLY A 37 2.11 -2.91 -0.32
C GLY A 37 2.62 -1.91 0.70
N VAL A 38 2.02 -0.73 0.78
CA VAL A 38 2.44 0.31 1.72
C VAL A 38 1.87 0.04 3.12
N ASN A 39 2.74 0.11 4.13
CA ASN A 39 2.38 0.13 5.54
C ASN A 39 3.38 1.01 6.29
N ALA A 40 3.23 1.15 7.61
CA ALA A 40 4.09 2.02 8.40
C ALA A 40 5.59 1.69 8.26
N ALA A 41 5.94 0.41 8.30
CA ALA A 41 7.33 -0.02 8.16
C ALA A 41 7.88 0.28 6.77
N VAL A 42 7.08 0.06 5.73
CA VAL A 42 7.46 0.36 4.34
C VAL A 42 7.60 1.86 4.13
N ILE A 43 6.74 2.68 4.73
CA ILE A 43 6.87 4.14 4.67
C ILE A 43 8.21 4.59 5.23
N ASP A 44 8.59 4.10 6.41
CA ASP A 44 9.88 4.42 7.03
C ASP A 44 11.04 4.01 6.11
N GLU A 45 10.97 2.81 5.54
CA GLU A 45 11.99 2.28 4.64
C GLU A 45 12.10 3.12 3.35
N LEU A 46 10.96 3.45 2.75
CA LEU A 46 10.93 4.26 1.52
C LEU A 46 11.41 5.68 1.76
N ARG A 47 11.05 6.28 2.89
CA ARG A 47 11.51 7.64 3.21
C ARG A 47 13.01 7.69 3.44
N ALA A 48 13.60 6.63 3.97
CA ALA A 48 15.04 6.52 4.13
C ALA A 48 15.75 6.35 2.78
N ALA A 49 15.17 5.51 1.90
CA ALA A 49 15.75 5.24 0.58
C ALA A 49 15.46 6.35 -0.45
N LEU A 50 14.32 7.04 -0.32
CA LEU A 50 13.83 8.02 -1.27
C LEU A 50 13.49 9.32 -0.54
N PRO A 51 14.47 10.21 -0.31
CA PRO A 51 14.25 11.44 0.47
C PRO A 51 13.15 12.35 -0.07
N GLY A 52 12.87 12.29 -1.38
CA GLY A 52 11.81 13.07 -2.01
C GLY A 52 10.41 12.46 -1.89
N ALA A 53 10.28 11.25 -1.34
CA ALA A 53 8.99 10.59 -1.18
C ALA A 53 8.21 11.21 -0.01
N ARG A 54 6.99 11.69 -0.29
CA ARG A 54 6.17 12.37 0.72
C ARG A 54 4.68 12.05 0.65
N ALA A 55 4.23 11.30 -0.36
CA ALA A 55 2.83 10.92 -0.51
C ALA A 55 2.72 9.41 -0.71
N PHE A 56 1.87 8.77 0.10
CA PHE A 56 1.72 7.32 0.12
C PHE A 56 0.24 6.94 0.13
N HIS A 57 -0.08 5.85 -0.57
CA HIS A 57 -1.41 5.25 -0.58
C HIS A 57 -1.33 3.89 0.10
N ALA A 58 -2.15 3.67 1.11
CA ALA A 58 -2.20 2.42 1.85
C ALA A 58 -3.64 2.04 2.14
N SER A 59 -3.95 0.76 2.05
CA SER A 59 -5.28 0.25 2.42
C SER A 59 -5.42 0.02 3.91
N CYS A 60 -4.32 -0.22 4.63
CA CYS A 60 -4.29 -0.47 6.07
C CYS A 60 -5.28 -1.57 6.48
N LYS A 61 -5.31 -2.65 5.71
CA LYS A 61 -6.28 -3.73 5.91
C LYS A 61 -5.88 -4.70 7.00
N THR A 62 -6.87 -5.24 7.68
CA THR A 62 -6.74 -6.42 8.51
C THR A 62 -7.82 -7.43 8.12
N LEU A 63 -7.60 -8.70 8.46
CA LEU A 63 -8.58 -9.75 8.19
C LEU A 63 -9.45 -9.97 9.42
N LEU A 64 -10.77 -9.90 9.22
CA LEU A 64 -11.75 -10.26 10.24
C LEU A 64 -12.46 -11.53 9.83
N GLU A 65 -12.77 -12.39 10.80
CA GLU A 65 -13.57 -13.56 10.52
C GLU A 65 -14.97 -13.13 10.10
N SER A 66 -15.50 -13.77 9.04
CA SER A 66 -16.86 -13.51 8.59
C SER A 66 -17.87 -13.87 9.68
N GLY A 67 -18.89 -13.01 9.86
CA GLY A 67 -20.01 -13.30 10.75
C GLY A 67 -20.97 -14.37 10.25
N MET A 68 -20.71 -14.99 9.10
CA MET A 68 -21.55 -16.04 8.56
C MET A 68 -21.47 -17.30 9.41
N THR A 69 -22.63 -17.78 9.85
CA THR A 69 -22.73 -19.03 10.59
C THR A 69 -22.77 -20.26 9.68
N PHE A 70 -23.27 -20.09 8.46
CA PHE A 70 -23.29 -21.15 7.44
C PHE A 70 -22.18 -20.88 6.43
N ARG A 71 -21.32 -21.88 6.24
CA ARG A 71 -20.24 -21.83 5.27
C ARG A 71 -20.35 -23.01 4.32
N ARG A 72 -20.35 -22.73 3.03
CA ARG A 72 -20.38 -23.75 1.98
C ARG A 72 -19.09 -23.71 1.20
N GLU A 73 -18.34 -24.80 1.23
CA GLU A 73 -17.11 -24.91 0.47
C GLU A 73 -17.39 -25.13 -1.02
N GLY A 74 -16.46 -24.72 -1.87
CA GLY A 74 -16.52 -24.95 -3.30
C GLY A 74 -17.38 -23.97 -4.07
N VAL A 75 -17.85 -22.89 -3.43
CA VAL A 75 -18.61 -21.82 -4.09
C VAL A 75 -17.71 -20.60 -4.23
N PRO A 76 -17.09 -20.35 -5.40
CA PRO A 76 -16.23 -19.20 -5.59
C PRO A 76 -17.09 -17.93 -5.71
N MET A 77 -16.87 -16.96 -4.82
CA MET A 77 -17.62 -15.71 -4.77
C MET A 77 -16.75 -14.48 -5.03
N GLY A 78 -15.48 -14.64 -5.39
CA GLY A 78 -14.55 -13.55 -5.59
C GLY A 78 -13.34 -13.93 -6.42
N LEU A 79 -12.26 -13.16 -6.29
CA LEU A 79 -11.02 -13.43 -7.01
C LEU A 79 -10.38 -14.74 -6.54
N PRO A 80 -9.72 -15.49 -7.44
CA PRO A 80 -8.99 -16.68 -7.04
C PRO A 80 -7.94 -16.35 -5.97
N GLY A 81 -7.85 -17.18 -4.94
CA GLY A 81 -6.91 -16.99 -3.85
C GLY A 81 -7.41 -16.13 -2.70
N LEU A 82 -8.58 -15.51 -2.82
CA LEU A 82 -9.20 -14.80 -1.70
C LEU A 82 -9.83 -15.78 -0.72
N ASP A 83 -9.66 -15.49 0.56
CA ASP A 83 -10.34 -16.21 1.63
C ASP A 83 -11.76 -15.65 1.78
N GLU A 84 -12.74 -16.45 1.39
CA GLU A 84 -14.15 -16.06 1.40
C GLU A 84 -14.76 -16.02 2.80
N TRP A 85 -14.07 -16.59 3.79
CA TRP A 85 -14.55 -16.67 5.17
C TRP A 85 -14.02 -15.53 6.05
N HIS A 86 -13.15 -14.68 5.49
CA HIS A 86 -12.60 -13.53 6.19
C HIS A 86 -12.91 -12.25 5.43
N ILE A 87 -13.15 -11.19 6.17
CA ILE A 87 -13.44 -9.87 5.62
C ILE A 87 -12.18 -9.02 5.74
N GLN A 88 -11.78 -8.38 4.66
CA GLN A 88 -10.73 -7.38 4.69
C GLN A 88 -11.34 -6.04 5.11
N GLN A 89 -10.85 -5.49 6.22
CA GLN A 89 -11.33 -4.24 6.76
C GLN A 89 -10.15 -3.33 7.09
N THR A 90 -10.33 -2.03 6.85
CA THR A 90 -9.32 -1.03 7.23
C THR A 90 -9.20 -1.01 8.75
N ASP A 91 -7.98 -1.12 9.25
CA ASP A 91 -7.68 -1.13 10.68
C ASP A 91 -7.23 0.26 11.15
N ALA A 92 -7.89 0.78 12.18
CA ALA A 92 -7.61 2.11 12.72
C ALA A 92 -6.19 2.21 13.27
N ASP A 93 -5.68 1.18 13.91
CA ASP A 93 -4.32 1.17 14.45
C ASP A 93 -3.28 1.21 13.33
N ALA A 94 -3.53 0.48 12.23
CA ALA A 94 -2.66 0.50 11.07
C ALA A 94 -2.67 1.89 10.40
N VAL A 95 -3.80 2.55 10.33
CA VAL A 95 -3.92 3.92 9.80
C VAL A 95 -3.13 4.89 10.68
N CYS A 96 -3.27 4.80 12.00
CA CYS A 96 -2.53 5.65 12.93
C CYS A 96 -1.03 5.44 12.81
N ALA A 97 -0.56 4.20 12.70
CA ALA A 97 0.85 3.88 12.52
C ALA A 97 1.39 4.44 11.21
N ALA A 98 0.65 4.29 10.12
CA ALA A 98 1.04 4.81 8.82
C ALA A 98 1.11 6.34 8.83
N LYS A 99 0.12 7.00 9.42
CA LYS A 99 0.10 8.45 9.57
C LYS A 99 1.31 8.95 10.36
N ALA A 100 1.63 8.29 11.47
CA ALA A 100 2.80 8.64 12.28
C ALA A 100 4.09 8.48 11.48
N ALA A 101 4.23 7.45 10.66
CA ALA A 101 5.39 7.24 9.81
C ALA A 101 5.56 8.36 8.77
N VAL A 102 4.46 8.83 8.18
CA VAL A 102 4.49 9.93 7.21
C VAL A 102 4.87 11.24 7.88
N MET A 103 4.46 11.45 9.11
CA MET A 103 4.64 12.71 9.85
C MET A 103 6.01 12.85 10.54
N ARG A 104 6.80 11.80 10.54
CA ARG A 104 8.14 11.82 11.19
C ARG A 104 9.18 12.71 10.52
#